data_fc6d58fbb68478685bf885de049bedbf
#
_entry.id   fc6d58fbb68478685bf885de049bedbf
#
_cell.length_a   1.000
_cell.length_b   1.000
_cell.length_c   1.000
_cell.angle_alpha   90.00
_cell.angle_beta   90.00
_cell.angle_gamma   90.00
#
_symmetry.space_group_name_H-M   'P 1'
#
loop_
_entity.id
_entity.type
_entity.pdbx_description
1 polymer ?
#
loop_
_entity_poly.entity_id
_entity_poly.type
_entity_poly.pdbx_seq_one_letter_code
_entity_poly.pdbx_strand_id
1 'polypeptide(L)'
;MLTTNYNIRSLKIFSREPFWLLVFLAIAMPLSFATWVALLNNFVIEVSGFSGVDIGWLQSAREIPGFLAVGVILVLFIMREQTLAYISLIFLSVATAATAFFPSFYGLIITTIIGSIGFHYYETINQSLQLQWLDKKTAPSSIGWIVAAGSGTSLVVYLGIIFFWSFLNFSFLTIYFTAGLLSLVVVIFCWIR
;
A
#
# COMPACT_ATOMS: atom_id res chain seq x y z
N MET A 1 12.77 -5.53 40.11
CA MET A 1 14.03 -5.31 39.37
C MET A 1 13.87 -5.82 37.92
N LEU A 2 13.03 -5.15 37.09
CA LEU A 2 12.64 -5.60 35.74
C LEU A 2 12.72 -4.47 34.69
N THR A 3 13.57 -3.46 34.90
CA THR A 3 13.51 -2.24 34.06
C THR A 3 14.68 -2.05 33.09
N THR A 4 15.66 -2.95 33.01
CA THR A 4 16.90 -2.64 32.27
C THR A 4 17.06 -3.39 30.94
N ASN A 5 16.24 -4.37 30.61
CA ASN A 5 16.43 -5.19 29.40
C ASN A 5 15.61 -4.74 28.17
N TYR A 6 14.68 -3.81 28.33
CA TYR A 6 13.86 -3.35 27.19
C TYR A 6 14.61 -2.43 26.21
N ASN A 7 15.53 -1.62 26.74
CA ASN A 7 16.20 -0.59 25.94
C ASN A 7 17.27 -1.12 24.99
N ILE A 8 17.97 -2.20 25.34
CA ILE A 8 19.06 -2.75 24.52
C ILE A 8 18.51 -3.59 23.33
N ARG A 9 17.36 -4.24 23.51
CA ARG A 9 16.72 -5.01 22.44
C ARG A 9 16.13 -4.11 21.35
N SER A 10 15.51 -3.00 21.75
CA SER A 10 14.94 -2.05 20.78
C SER A 10 16.02 -1.42 19.89
N LEU A 11 17.16 -1.02 20.47
CA LEU A 11 18.28 -0.44 19.70
C LEU A 11 18.84 -1.42 18.67
N LYS A 12 18.86 -2.73 18.92
CA LYS A 12 19.32 -3.75 17.96
C LYS A 12 18.34 -3.96 16.79
N ILE A 13 17.04 -3.73 16.98
CA ILE A 13 16.04 -3.80 15.91
C ILE A 13 16.29 -2.68 14.90
N PHE A 14 16.50 -1.47 15.39
CA PHE A 14 16.70 -0.27 14.58
C PHE A 14 18.04 -0.22 13.82
N SER A 15 18.98 -1.08 14.12
CA SER A 15 20.30 -1.13 13.44
C SER A 15 20.35 -2.02 12.20
N ARG A 16 19.26 -2.73 11.85
CA ARG A 16 19.26 -3.70 10.75
C ARG A 16 18.63 -3.09 9.48
N GLU A 17 19.39 -3.07 8.40
CA GLU A 17 18.92 -2.56 7.10
C GLU A 17 17.62 -3.22 6.60
N PRO A 18 17.43 -4.57 6.66
CA PRO A 18 16.20 -5.20 6.21
C PRO A 18 14.96 -4.74 6.98
N PHE A 19 15.07 -4.43 8.27
CA PHE A 19 13.96 -3.91 9.07
C PHE A 19 13.47 -2.56 8.53
N TRP A 20 14.38 -1.63 8.25
CA TRP A 20 14.01 -0.31 7.73
C TRP A 20 13.39 -0.39 6.35
N LEU A 21 13.87 -1.31 5.52
CA LEU A 21 13.27 -1.54 4.20
C LEU A 21 11.81 -1.97 4.34
N LEU A 22 11.52 -2.95 5.22
CA LEU A 22 10.16 -3.38 5.50
C LEU A 22 9.28 -2.25 6.06
N VAL A 23 9.83 -1.38 6.92
CA VAL A 23 9.13 -0.20 7.43
C VAL A 23 8.78 0.77 6.31
N PHE A 24 9.72 1.09 5.41
CA PHE A 24 9.43 1.99 4.28
C PHE A 24 8.40 1.41 3.31
N LEU A 25 8.45 0.11 3.03
CA LEU A 25 7.43 -0.55 2.22
C LEU A 25 6.07 -0.56 2.92
N ALA A 26 6.03 -0.75 4.25
CA ALA A 26 4.81 -0.65 5.04
C ALA A 26 4.24 0.77 5.11
N ILE A 27 5.06 1.81 4.91
CA ILE A 27 4.61 3.20 4.74
C ILE A 27 4.09 3.44 3.31
N ALA A 28 4.80 2.93 2.30
CA ALA A 28 4.44 3.15 0.90
C ALA A 28 3.05 2.61 0.55
N MET A 29 2.70 1.42 1.03
CA MET A 29 1.44 0.77 0.72
C MET A 29 0.21 1.60 1.14
N PRO A 30 0.08 2.07 2.39
CA PRO A 30 -1.08 2.85 2.81
C PRO A 30 -1.16 4.25 2.16
N LEU A 31 -0.03 4.86 1.79
CA LEU A 31 -0.08 6.13 1.05
C LEU A 31 -0.97 6.03 -0.19
N SER A 32 -0.89 4.93 -0.91
CA SER A 32 -1.74 4.66 -2.07
C SER A 32 -3.07 4.01 -1.68
N PHE A 33 -3.03 2.88 -0.99
CA PHE A 33 -4.21 2.06 -0.75
C PHE A 33 -5.23 2.73 0.17
N ALA A 34 -4.79 3.34 1.29
CA ALA A 34 -5.71 4.02 2.19
C ALA A 34 -6.36 5.25 1.53
N THR A 35 -5.59 6.00 0.71
CA THR A 35 -6.15 7.10 -0.07
C THR A 35 -7.21 6.60 -1.05
N TRP A 36 -6.90 5.53 -1.79
CA TRP A 36 -7.82 4.95 -2.77
C TRP A 36 -9.12 4.49 -2.10
N VAL A 37 -9.03 3.74 -1.01
CA VAL A 37 -10.20 3.23 -0.26
C VAL A 37 -11.04 4.38 0.31
N ALA A 38 -10.41 5.40 0.88
CA ALA A 38 -11.11 6.51 1.51
C ALA A 38 -11.94 7.34 0.52
N LEU A 39 -11.45 7.50 -0.69
CA LEU A 39 -12.05 8.42 -1.66
C LEU A 39 -12.88 7.74 -2.76
N LEU A 40 -12.69 6.43 -2.99
CA LEU A 40 -13.27 5.76 -4.15
C LEU A 40 -14.77 5.93 -4.26
N ASN A 41 -15.51 5.63 -3.19
CA ASN A 41 -16.96 5.67 -3.24
C ASN A 41 -17.48 7.08 -3.53
N ASN A 42 -16.92 8.11 -2.90
CA ASN A 42 -17.30 9.48 -3.17
C ASN A 42 -16.95 9.87 -4.61
N PHE A 43 -15.75 9.51 -5.07
CA PHE A 43 -15.31 9.80 -6.43
C PHE A 43 -16.22 9.18 -7.49
N VAL A 44 -16.55 7.89 -7.36
CA VAL A 44 -17.37 7.21 -8.38
C VAL A 44 -18.81 7.69 -8.37
N ILE A 45 -19.35 8.12 -7.22
CA ILE A 45 -20.70 8.70 -7.14
C ILE A 45 -20.72 10.13 -7.69
N GLU A 46 -19.81 10.99 -7.21
CA GLU A 46 -19.86 12.43 -7.50
C GLU A 46 -19.33 12.77 -8.89
N VAL A 47 -18.29 12.06 -9.37
CA VAL A 47 -17.62 12.38 -10.65
C VAL A 47 -18.06 11.46 -11.78
N SER A 48 -18.19 10.15 -11.51
CA SER A 48 -18.52 9.16 -12.54
C SER A 48 -20.02 8.86 -12.63
N GLY A 49 -20.82 9.29 -11.67
CA GLY A 49 -22.28 9.06 -11.67
C GLY A 49 -22.67 7.59 -11.50
N PHE A 50 -21.85 6.79 -10.82
CA PHE A 50 -22.08 5.35 -10.66
C PHE A 50 -23.32 5.06 -9.82
N SER A 51 -24.06 4.07 -10.27
CA SER A 51 -25.10 3.40 -9.48
C SER A 51 -24.52 2.43 -8.47
N GLY A 52 -25.32 1.97 -7.52
CA GLY A 52 -24.92 0.90 -6.60
C GLY A 52 -24.51 -0.39 -7.29
N VAL A 53 -25.08 -0.69 -8.46
CA VAL A 53 -24.72 -1.86 -9.28
C VAL A 53 -23.31 -1.69 -9.86
N ASP A 54 -22.98 -0.51 -10.37
CA ASP A 54 -21.65 -0.21 -10.92
C ASP A 54 -20.57 -0.31 -9.85
N ILE A 55 -20.87 0.21 -8.64
CA ILE A 55 -19.99 0.08 -7.48
C ILE A 55 -19.80 -1.39 -7.10
N GLY A 56 -20.88 -2.19 -7.14
CA GLY A 56 -20.81 -3.63 -6.91
C GLY A 56 -19.88 -4.35 -7.89
N TRP A 57 -19.97 -4.03 -9.18
CA TRP A 57 -19.05 -4.55 -10.20
C TRP A 57 -17.60 -4.13 -9.95
N LEU A 58 -17.38 -2.85 -9.60
CA LEU A 58 -16.04 -2.33 -9.31
C LEU A 58 -15.40 -3.04 -8.11
N GLN A 59 -16.15 -3.23 -7.03
CA GLN A 59 -15.68 -3.95 -5.85
C GLN A 59 -15.44 -5.45 -6.16
N SER A 60 -16.29 -6.08 -6.96
CA SER A 60 -16.07 -7.47 -7.39
C SER A 60 -14.81 -7.61 -8.24
N ALA A 61 -14.57 -6.68 -9.17
CA ALA A 61 -13.36 -6.66 -9.98
C ALA A 61 -12.08 -6.51 -9.13
N ARG A 62 -12.14 -5.75 -8.04
CA ARG A 62 -11.04 -5.60 -7.08
C ARG A 62 -10.64 -6.93 -6.44
N GLU A 63 -11.59 -7.81 -6.16
CA GLU A 63 -11.30 -9.07 -5.48
C GLU A 63 -10.76 -10.17 -6.41
N ILE A 64 -10.91 -10.04 -7.74
CA ILE A 64 -10.40 -11.03 -8.70
C ILE A 64 -8.88 -11.28 -8.53
N PRO A 65 -8.01 -10.27 -8.46
CA PRO A 65 -6.59 -10.50 -8.21
C PRO A 65 -6.29 -11.16 -6.85
N GLY A 66 -7.15 -10.97 -5.84
CA GLY A 66 -7.03 -11.64 -4.55
C GLY A 66 -7.17 -13.17 -4.68
N PHE A 67 -8.14 -13.65 -5.45
CA PHE A 67 -8.26 -15.08 -5.77
C PHE A 67 -7.07 -15.59 -6.59
N LEU A 68 -6.49 -14.74 -7.44
CA LEU A 68 -5.34 -15.08 -8.27
C LEU A 68 -3.99 -14.89 -7.54
N ALA A 69 -3.99 -14.50 -6.26
CA ALA A 69 -2.75 -14.34 -5.48
C ALA A 69 -1.95 -15.64 -5.34
N VAL A 70 -2.58 -16.81 -5.50
CA VAL A 70 -1.88 -18.09 -5.66
C VAL A 70 -0.87 -18.05 -6.83
N GLY A 71 -1.13 -17.25 -7.86
CA GLY A 71 -0.23 -17.03 -8.99
C GLY A 71 1.10 -16.35 -8.60
N VAL A 72 1.22 -15.77 -7.42
CA VAL A 72 2.50 -15.25 -6.88
C VAL A 72 3.58 -16.33 -6.94
N ILE A 73 3.23 -17.58 -6.63
CA ILE A 73 4.16 -18.73 -6.68
C ILE A 73 4.77 -18.87 -8.07
N LEU A 74 3.96 -18.72 -9.14
CA LEU A 74 4.44 -18.81 -10.52
C LEU A 74 5.39 -17.64 -10.87
N VAL A 75 5.08 -16.47 -10.38
CA VAL A 75 5.92 -15.27 -10.61
C VAL A 75 7.27 -15.41 -9.91
N LEU A 76 7.31 -16.05 -8.74
CA LEU A 76 8.55 -16.30 -7.99
C LEU A 76 9.51 -17.29 -8.67
N PHE A 77 9.09 -18.06 -9.67
CA PHE A 77 10.01 -18.81 -10.53
C PHE A 77 10.82 -17.91 -11.46
N ILE A 78 10.34 -16.69 -11.72
CA ILE A 78 10.94 -15.77 -12.70
C ILE A 78 11.70 -14.64 -12.01
N MET A 79 11.22 -14.18 -10.83
CA MET A 79 11.82 -13.04 -10.15
C MET A 79 11.90 -13.25 -8.63
N ARG A 80 12.77 -12.45 -7.99
CA ARG A 80 12.96 -12.49 -6.53
C ARG A 80 11.79 -11.82 -5.82
N GLU A 81 11.48 -12.30 -4.62
CA GLU A 81 10.40 -11.74 -3.77
C GLU A 81 10.53 -10.22 -3.56
N GLN A 82 11.73 -9.74 -3.27
CA GLN A 82 11.99 -8.30 -3.09
C GLN A 82 11.64 -7.49 -4.34
N THR A 83 12.03 -7.99 -5.52
CA THR A 83 11.70 -7.34 -6.81
C THR A 83 10.19 -7.32 -7.04
N LEU A 84 9.52 -8.45 -6.73
CA LEU A 84 8.07 -8.54 -6.86
C LEU A 84 7.36 -7.57 -5.90
N ALA A 85 7.86 -7.40 -4.66
CA ALA A 85 7.33 -6.42 -3.72
C ALA A 85 7.38 -4.99 -4.28
N TYR A 86 8.51 -4.60 -4.88
CA TYR A 86 8.64 -3.27 -5.50
C TYR A 86 7.71 -3.09 -6.71
N ILE A 87 7.68 -4.04 -7.63
CA ILE A 87 6.80 -3.98 -8.81
C ILE A 87 5.34 -3.91 -8.39
N SER A 88 4.94 -4.69 -7.40
CA SER A 88 3.58 -4.69 -6.87
C SER A 88 3.19 -3.32 -6.30
N LEU A 89 4.06 -2.71 -5.49
CA LEU A 89 3.81 -1.37 -4.97
C LEU A 89 3.86 -0.28 -6.05
N ILE A 90 4.67 -0.43 -7.11
CA ILE A 90 4.64 0.46 -8.27
C ILE A 90 3.27 0.37 -8.97
N PHE A 91 2.74 -0.84 -9.19
CA PHE A 91 1.41 -1.01 -9.77
C PHE A 91 0.32 -0.34 -8.93
N LEU A 92 0.37 -0.56 -7.61
CA LEU A 92 -0.57 0.10 -6.69
C LEU A 92 -0.44 1.62 -6.74
N SER A 93 0.78 2.16 -6.71
CA SER A 93 1.05 3.60 -6.70
C SER A 93 0.60 4.27 -8.00
N VAL A 94 0.94 3.67 -9.14
CA VAL A 94 0.56 4.17 -10.46
C VAL A 94 -0.95 4.09 -10.67
N ALA A 95 -1.58 2.98 -10.29
CA ALA A 95 -3.02 2.82 -10.39
C ALA A 95 -3.76 3.85 -9.53
N THR A 96 -3.29 4.10 -8.30
CA THR A 96 -3.86 5.14 -7.43
C THR A 96 -3.71 6.52 -8.06
N ALA A 97 -2.52 6.89 -8.52
CA ALA A 97 -2.28 8.17 -9.18
C ALA A 97 -3.15 8.35 -10.45
N ALA A 98 -3.40 7.25 -11.17
CA ALA A 98 -4.15 7.26 -12.42
C ALA A 98 -5.68 7.26 -12.22
N THR A 99 -6.19 6.86 -11.05
CA THR A 99 -7.63 6.64 -10.82
C THR A 99 -8.50 7.82 -11.29
N ALA A 100 -8.17 9.04 -10.90
CA ALA A 100 -8.98 10.21 -11.23
C ALA A 100 -8.84 10.71 -12.69
N PHE A 101 -7.86 10.20 -13.44
CA PHE A 101 -7.72 10.51 -14.88
C PHE A 101 -8.67 9.69 -15.77
N PHE A 102 -9.21 8.59 -15.24
CA PHE A 102 -10.06 7.67 -15.99
C PHE A 102 -11.43 7.45 -15.33
N PRO A 103 -12.28 8.48 -15.23
CA PRO A 103 -13.55 8.42 -14.48
C PRO A 103 -14.66 7.66 -15.21
N SER A 104 -14.34 6.85 -16.20
CA SER A 104 -15.29 5.98 -16.90
C SER A 104 -15.37 4.60 -16.25
N PHE A 105 -16.47 3.88 -16.46
CA PHE A 105 -16.66 2.53 -15.90
C PHE A 105 -15.47 1.61 -16.24
N TYR A 106 -15.11 1.50 -17.50
CA TYR A 106 -13.98 0.64 -17.92
C TYR A 106 -12.63 1.15 -17.44
N GLY A 107 -12.42 2.48 -17.41
CA GLY A 107 -11.20 3.07 -16.90
C GLY A 107 -11.01 2.76 -15.41
N LEU A 108 -12.07 2.87 -14.62
CA LEU A 108 -12.03 2.54 -13.20
C LEU A 108 -11.88 1.04 -12.95
N ILE A 109 -12.51 0.18 -13.73
CA ILE A 109 -12.28 -1.27 -13.64
C ILE A 109 -10.80 -1.61 -13.91
N ILE A 110 -10.19 -1.05 -14.96
CA ILE A 110 -8.79 -1.31 -15.31
C ILE A 110 -7.85 -0.81 -14.21
N THR A 111 -8.01 0.44 -13.77
CA THR A 111 -7.15 0.99 -12.71
C THR A 111 -7.32 0.24 -11.40
N THR A 112 -8.54 -0.18 -11.06
CA THR A 112 -8.84 -1.01 -9.89
C THR A 112 -8.15 -2.37 -9.97
N ILE A 113 -8.24 -3.07 -11.10
CA ILE A 113 -7.58 -4.37 -11.28
C ILE A 113 -6.06 -4.24 -11.15
N ILE A 114 -5.44 -3.25 -11.80
CA ILE A 114 -3.99 -3.01 -11.72
C ILE A 114 -3.57 -2.72 -10.27
N GLY A 115 -4.29 -1.83 -9.58
CA GLY A 115 -4.03 -1.52 -8.17
C GLY A 115 -4.21 -2.72 -7.26
N SER A 116 -5.24 -3.53 -7.52
CA SER A 116 -5.54 -4.73 -6.75
C SER A 116 -4.49 -5.83 -6.94
N ILE A 117 -3.99 -6.04 -8.16
CA ILE A 117 -2.82 -6.92 -8.39
C ILE A 117 -1.66 -6.45 -7.52
N GLY A 118 -1.35 -5.15 -7.57
CA GLY A 118 -0.29 -4.57 -6.76
C GLY A 118 -0.50 -4.81 -5.26
N PHE A 119 -1.70 -4.57 -4.76
CA PHE A 119 -2.03 -4.74 -3.35
C PHE A 119 -1.90 -6.20 -2.89
N HIS A 120 -2.61 -7.13 -3.53
CA HIS A 120 -2.65 -8.53 -3.10
C HIS A 120 -1.30 -9.24 -3.25
N TYR A 121 -0.55 -8.95 -4.32
CA TYR A 121 0.77 -9.54 -4.52
C TYR A 121 1.77 -9.00 -3.49
N TYR A 122 1.72 -7.68 -3.21
CA TYR A 122 2.54 -7.10 -2.15
C TYR A 122 2.23 -7.70 -0.78
N GLU A 123 0.95 -7.80 -0.39
CA GLU A 123 0.55 -8.36 0.90
C GLU A 123 1.08 -9.79 1.09
N THR A 124 0.97 -10.63 0.06
CA THR A 124 1.48 -12.00 0.09
C THR A 124 3.00 -12.04 0.28
N ILE A 125 3.72 -11.23 -0.50
CA ILE A 125 5.19 -11.20 -0.46
C ILE A 125 5.72 -10.51 0.81
N ASN A 126 5.06 -9.49 1.30
CA ASN A 126 5.46 -8.78 2.51
C ASN A 126 5.51 -9.71 3.72
N GLN A 127 4.55 -10.62 3.87
CA GLN A 127 4.56 -11.63 4.93
C GLN A 127 5.77 -12.57 4.79
N SER A 128 6.07 -13.03 3.56
CA SER A 128 7.22 -13.88 3.30
C SER A 128 8.54 -13.18 3.62
N LEU A 129 8.73 -11.94 3.17
CA LEU A 129 9.92 -11.14 3.44
C LEU A 129 10.11 -10.89 4.94
N GLN A 130 9.04 -10.62 5.69
CA GLN A 130 9.12 -10.47 7.15
C GLN A 130 9.63 -11.74 7.82
N LEU A 131 9.13 -12.92 7.41
CA LEU A 131 9.55 -14.20 7.98
C LEU A 131 11.00 -14.56 7.63
N GLN A 132 11.48 -14.16 6.45
CA GLN A 132 12.85 -14.46 5.99
C GLN A 132 13.88 -13.50 6.58
N TRP A 133 13.56 -12.21 6.68
CA TRP A 133 14.54 -11.18 6.98
C TRP A 133 14.63 -10.82 8.47
N LEU A 134 13.58 -11.10 9.23
CA LEU A 134 13.56 -10.78 10.65
C LEU A 134 14.14 -11.92 11.48
N ASP A 135 14.94 -11.58 12.47
CA ASP A 135 15.46 -12.55 13.43
C ASP A 135 14.33 -13.15 14.27
N LYS A 136 14.24 -14.47 14.35
CA LYS A 136 13.15 -15.19 15.04
C LYS A 136 12.91 -14.73 16.47
N LYS A 137 13.97 -14.31 17.19
CA LYS A 137 13.86 -13.85 18.59
C LYS A 137 13.24 -12.46 18.71
N THR A 138 13.43 -11.60 17.70
CA THR A 138 12.96 -10.22 17.69
C THR A 138 11.80 -9.99 16.72
N ALA A 139 11.46 -10.98 15.89
CA ALA A 139 10.43 -10.88 14.87
C ALA A 139 9.08 -10.37 15.41
N PRO A 140 8.52 -10.86 16.54
CA PRO A 140 7.24 -10.35 17.03
C PRO A 140 7.26 -8.84 17.30
N SER A 141 8.34 -8.33 17.89
CA SER A 141 8.49 -6.90 18.15
C SER A 141 8.73 -6.11 16.88
N SER A 142 9.53 -6.63 15.95
CA SER A 142 9.81 -5.99 14.66
C SER A 142 8.55 -5.89 13.80
N ILE A 143 7.76 -6.97 13.72
CA ILE A 143 6.47 -6.98 13.01
C ILE A 143 5.52 -5.97 13.64
N GLY A 144 5.46 -5.90 14.98
CA GLY A 144 4.64 -4.90 15.68
C GLY A 144 4.99 -3.46 15.26
N TRP A 145 6.27 -3.12 15.13
CA TRP A 145 6.70 -1.81 14.63
C TRP A 145 6.36 -1.57 13.16
N ILE A 146 6.51 -2.59 12.30
CA ILE A 146 6.14 -2.50 10.88
C ILE A 146 4.64 -2.25 10.73
N VAL A 147 3.81 -2.99 11.47
CA VAL A 147 2.36 -2.80 11.51
C VAL A 147 1.99 -1.41 12.05
N ALA A 148 2.66 -0.97 13.12
CA ALA A 148 2.44 0.37 13.68
C ALA A 148 2.80 1.47 12.68
N ALA A 149 3.88 1.31 11.90
CA ALA A 149 4.26 2.26 10.85
C ALA A 149 3.19 2.33 9.74
N GLY A 150 2.69 1.18 9.27
CA GLY A 150 1.63 1.12 8.26
C GLY A 150 0.32 1.74 8.76
N SER A 151 -0.13 1.35 9.95
CA SER A 151 -1.36 1.89 10.55
C SER A 151 -1.24 3.38 10.87
N GLY A 152 -0.08 3.82 11.37
CA GLY A 152 0.22 5.23 11.59
C GLY A 152 0.17 6.03 10.30
N THR A 153 0.71 5.47 9.21
CA THR A 153 0.61 6.10 7.88
C THR A 153 -0.83 6.21 7.41
N SER A 154 -1.65 5.16 7.57
CA SER A 154 -3.08 5.22 7.24
C SER A 154 -3.79 6.35 8.00
N LEU A 155 -3.51 6.49 9.30
CA LEU A 155 -4.06 7.59 10.11
C LEU A 155 -3.63 8.95 9.58
N VAL A 156 -2.35 9.13 9.25
CA VAL A 156 -1.82 10.38 8.68
C VAL A 156 -2.49 10.68 7.33
N VAL A 157 -2.68 9.66 6.49
CA VAL A 157 -3.40 9.79 5.21
C VAL A 157 -4.82 10.28 5.42
N TYR A 158 -5.59 9.66 6.31
CA TYR A 158 -6.97 10.06 6.55
C TYR A 158 -7.08 11.49 7.11
N LEU A 159 -6.23 11.84 8.07
CA LEU A 159 -6.17 13.20 8.60
C LEU A 159 -5.72 14.20 7.53
N GLY A 160 -4.77 13.82 6.70
CA GLY A 160 -4.31 14.61 5.56
C GLY A 160 -5.43 14.86 4.55
N ILE A 161 -6.19 13.82 4.18
CA ILE A 161 -7.34 13.98 3.27
C ILE A 161 -8.36 14.97 3.84
N ILE A 162 -8.73 14.82 5.12
CA ILE A 162 -9.67 15.74 5.78
C ILE A 162 -9.11 17.17 5.74
N PHE A 163 -7.85 17.37 6.08
CA PHE A 163 -7.22 18.70 6.08
C PHE A 163 -7.18 19.31 4.67
N PHE A 164 -6.63 18.61 3.70
CA PHE A 164 -6.49 19.11 2.32
C PHE A 164 -7.85 19.36 1.64
N TRP A 165 -8.84 18.50 1.93
CA TRP A 165 -10.18 18.66 1.41
C TRP A 165 -10.90 19.88 2.03
N SER A 166 -10.90 19.97 3.37
CA SER A 166 -11.71 20.97 4.08
C SER A 166 -11.11 22.37 4.07
N PHE A 167 -9.76 22.47 4.09
CA PHE A 167 -9.08 23.77 4.23
C PHE A 167 -8.43 24.27 2.95
N LEU A 168 -8.00 23.39 2.05
CA LEU A 168 -7.29 23.76 0.82
C LEU A 168 -8.11 23.46 -0.44
N ASN A 169 -9.32 22.91 -0.31
CA ASN A 169 -10.22 22.57 -1.42
C ASN A 169 -9.53 21.73 -2.52
N PHE A 170 -8.71 20.77 -2.14
CA PHE A 170 -8.06 19.89 -3.10
C PHE A 170 -9.09 19.01 -3.81
N SER A 171 -8.91 18.84 -5.12
CA SER A 171 -9.75 17.95 -5.92
C SER A 171 -9.37 16.48 -5.71
N PHE A 172 -10.27 15.56 -6.05
CA PHE A 172 -9.97 14.13 -6.11
C PHE A 172 -8.69 13.83 -6.90
N LEU A 173 -8.55 14.47 -8.08
CA LEU A 173 -7.38 14.29 -8.93
C LEU A 173 -6.08 14.66 -8.19
N THR A 174 -6.05 15.80 -7.51
CA THR A 174 -4.87 16.25 -6.78
C THR A 174 -4.50 15.28 -5.67
N ILE A 175 -5.49 14.79 -4.90
CA ILE A 175 -5.24 13.89 -3.77
C ILE A 175 -4.79 12.51 -4.26
N TYR A 176 -5.44 11.91 -5.25
CA TYR A 176 -5.04 10.63 -5.82
C TYR A 176 -3.65 10.69 -6.43
N PHE A 177 -3.38 11.73 -7.23
CA PHE A 177 -2.10 11.90 -7.90
C PHE A 177 -0.95 12.10 -6.91
N THR A 178 -1.12 12.97 -5.92
CA THR A 178 -0.09 13.23 -4.90
C THR A 178 0.17 12.00 -4.03
N ALA A 179 -0.86 11.29 -3.60
CA ALA A 179 -0.71 10.09 -2.79
C ALA A 179 0.01 8.97 -3.54
N GLY A 180 -0.39 8.70 -4.78
CA GLY A 180 0.29 7.72 -5.63
C GLY A 180 1.73 8.11 -5.92
N LEU A 181 2.01 9.39 -6.20
CA LEU A 181 3.36 9.89 -6.44
C LEU A 181 4.25 9.77 -5.20
N LEU A 182 3.75 10.13 -4.02
CA LEU A 182 4.49 9.98 -2.75
C LEU A 182 4.83 8.51 -2.48
N SER A 183 3.86 7.61 -2.65
CA SER A 183 4.11 6.17 -2.53
C SER A 183 5.17 5.70 -3.52
N LEU A 184 5.07 6.10 -4.79
CA LEU A 184 6.01 5.74 -5.83
C LEU A 184 7.43 6.21 -5.51
N VAL A 185 7.59 7.44 -5.00
CA VAL A 185 8.89 7.98 -4.57
C VAL A 185 9.51 7.13 -3.47
N VAL A 186 8.73 6.73 -2.47
CA VAL A 186 9.22 5.85 -1.39
C VAL A 186 9.65 4.49 -1.96
N VAL A 187 8.88 3.90 -2.87
CA VAL A 187 9.22 2.60 -3.48
C VAL A 187 10.48 2.69 -4.32
N ILE A 188 10.62 3.73 -5.15
CA ILE A 188 11.82 3.95 -5.96
C ILE A 188 13.04 4.16 -5.06
N PHE A 189 12.90 4.94 -3.99
CA PHE A 189 13.97 5.10 -3.00
C PHE A 189 14.42 3.76 -2.42
N CYS A 190 13.47 2.90 -2.06
CA CYS A 190 13.77 1.54 -1.56
C CYS A 190 14.45 0.66 -2.61
N TRP A 191 14.10 0.83 -3.90
CA TRP A 191 14.65 0.01 -4.99
C TRP A 191 16.11 0.38 -5.32
N ILE A 192 16.44 1.67 -5.24
CA ILE A 192 17.79 2.16 -5.60
C ILE A 192 18.80 1.93 -4.45
N ARG A 193 18.31 1.84 -3.21
CA ARG A 193 19.16 1.64 -2.02
C ARG A 193 19.55 0.17 -1.81
#